data_598417208d1c89c64ae564dc701f6429
#
_entry.id   598417208d1c89c64ae564dc701f6429
#
_cell.length_a   1.000
_cell.length_b   1.000
_cell.length_c   1.000
_cell.angle_alpha   90.00
_cell.angle_beta   90.00
_cell.angle_gamma   90.00
#
_symmetry.space_group_name_H-M   'P 1'
#
loop_
_entity.id
_entity.type
_entity.pdbx_description
1 polymer ?
#
loop_
_entity_poly.entity_id
_entity_poly.type
_entity_poly.pdbx_seq_one_letter_code
_entity_poly.pdbx_strand_id
1 'polypeptide(L)'
;MKRHFSSRGLFALRNHIPIDTLIEKHLMLPSKFSEGYFRFLCPLCNEFQTATKSKTNLARCFRCQRNFNTIDMVIICKGLRFVEGVNYLKTILTNCG
;
A
#
# COMPACT_ATOMS: atom_id res chain seq x y z
N MET A 1 4.41 17.22 -21.03
CA MET A 1 5.54 17.39 -20.15
C MET A 1 5.86 16.12 -19.40
N LYS A 2 7.11 15.79 -19.35
CA LYS A 2 7.53 14.57 -18.71
C LYS A 2 7.70 14.76 -17.20
N ARG A 3 7.19 13.84 -16.44
CA ARG A 3 7.33 13.87 -15.01
C ARG A 3 8.35 12.86 -14.55
N HIS A 4 9.27 13.32 -13.76
CA HIS A 4 10.28 12.44 -13.19
C HIS A 4 10.08 12.35 -11.70
N PHE A 5 10.05 11.12 -11.19
CA PHE A 5 10.09 10.88 -9.76
C PHE A 5 11.46 10.30 -9.46
N SER A 6 12.19 10.94 -8.58
CA SER A 6 13.51 10.45 -8.22
C SER A 6 13.39 9.09 -7.54
N SER A 7 14.45 8.29 -7.65
CA SER A 7 14.50 7.01 -6.96
C SER A 7 14.34 7.19 -5.45
N ARG A 8 14.95 8.25 -4.91
CA ARG A 8 14.86 8.54 -3.49
C ARG A 8 13.43 8.90 -3.09
N GLY A 9 12.75 9.67 -3.91
CA GLY A 9 11.37 10.04 -3.64
C GLY A 9 10.45 8.84 -3.66
N LEU A 10 10.60 7.97 -4.65
CA LEU A 10 9.79 6.75 -4.73
C LEU A 10 10.10 5.81 -3.58
N PHE A 11 11.37 5.72 -3.19
CA PHE A 11 11.77 4.92 -2.04
C PHE A 11 11.05 5.39 -0.79
N ALA A 12 10.99 6.70 -0.57
CA ALA A 12 10.33 7.26 0.60
C ALA A 12 8.85 6.89 0.61
N LEU A 13 8.18 7.00 -0.54
CA LEU A 13 6.77 6.67 -0.62
C LEU A 13 6.51 5.19 -0.33
N ARG A 14 7.40 4.32 -0.78
CA ARG A 14 7.24 2.88 -0.54
C ARG A 14 7.61 2.46 0.86
N ASN A 15 8.49 3.20 1.54
CA ASN A 15 9.08 2.72 2.79
C ASN A 15 8.81 3.59 4.01
N HIS A 16 8.47 4.87 3.83
CA HIS A 16 8.22 5.76 4.97
C HIS A 16 6.74 5.86 5.32
N ILE A 17 5.86 5.30 4.53
CA ILE A 17 4.44 5.22 4.84
C ILE A 17 4.17 3.78 5.25
N PRO A 18 3.88 3.51 6.53
CA PRO A 18 3.62 2.12 6.93
C PRO A 18 2.44 1.54 6.17
N ILE A 19 2.65 0.40 5.56
CA ILE A 19 1.60 -0.17 4.71
C ILE A 19 0.36 -0.58 5.51
N ASP A 20 0.54 -1.00 6.76
CA ASP A 20 -0.59 -1.32 7.62
C ASP A 20 -1.48 -0.09 7.83
N THR A 21 -0.85 1.04 8.13
CA THR A 21 -1.56 2.30 8.33
C THR A 21 -2.27 2.73 7.06
N LEU A 22 -1.60 2.59 5.94
CA LEU A 22 -2.20 2.94 4.65
C LEU A 22 -3.45 2.11 4.41
N ILE A 23 -3.36 0.81 4.60
CA ILE A 23 -4.48 -0.10 4.36
C ILE A 23 -5.64 0.19 5.29
N GLU A 24 -5.35 0.36 6.57
CA GLU A 24 -6.41 0.51 7.57
C GLU A 24 -7.02 1.89 7.58
N LYS A 25 -6.18 2.92 7.57
CA LYS A 25 -6.64 4.28 7.84
C LYS A 25 -6.90 5.11 6.59
N HIS A 26 -6.18 4.86 5.53
CA HIS A 26 -6.32 5.66 4.31
C HIS A 26 -7.14 4.96 3.24
N LEU A 27 -6.90 3.68 3.02
CA LEU A 27 -7.66 2.91 2.05
C LEU A 27 -8.90 2.29 2.68
N MET A 28 -8.91 2.20 4.01
CA MET A 28 -10.06 1.72 4.78
C MET A 28 -10.54 0.34 4.34
N LEU A 29 -9.59 -0.52 4.00
CA LEU A 29 -9.91 -1.90 3.70
C LEU A 29 -10.22 -2.64 5.00
N PRO A 30 -11.18 -3.57 4.98
CA PRO A 30 -11.39 -4.43 6.14
C PRO A 30 -10.08 -5.10 6.52
N SER A 31 -9.75 -5.08 7.80
CA SER A 31 -8.49 -5.62 8.27
C SER A 31 -8.65 -6.19 9.67
N LYS A 32 -7.73 -7.07 10.03
CA LYS A 32 -7.75 -7.70 11.34
C LYS A 32 -6.38 -8.26 11.66
N PHE A 33 -6.13 -8.51 12.95
CA PHE A 33 -4.96 -9.28 13.36
C PHE A 33 -5.38 -10.72 13.57
N SER A 34 -4.61 -11.63 13.01
CA SER A 34 -4.90 -13.06 13.12
C SER A 34 -3.60 -13.82 13.03
N GLU A 35 -3.35 -14.69 13.99
CA GLU A 35 -2.16 -15.54 14.00
C GLU A 35 -0.87 -14.74 13.96
N GLY A 36 -0.87 -13.57 14.60
CA GLY A 36 0.31 -12.72 14.64
C GLY A 36 0.54 -11.86 13.41
N TYR A 37 -0.39 -11.84 12.48
CA TYR A 37 -0.24 -11.08 11.24
C TYR A 37 -1.36 -10.06 11.09
N PHE A 38 -1.00 -8.92 10.50
CA PHE A 38 -2.00 -7.96 10.07
C PHE A 38 -2.53 -8.43 8.71
N ARG A 39 -3.81 -8.75 8.66
CA ARG A 39 -4.45 -9.25 7.45
C ARG A 39 -5.46 -8.25 6.95
N PHE A 40 -5.67 -8.23 5.65
CA PHE A 40 -6.58 -7.27 5.03
C PHE A 40 -7.35 -7.97 3.91
N LEU A 41 -8.49 -7.38 3.54
CA LEU A 41 -9.27 -7.89 2.43
C LEU A 41 -8.54 -7.55 1.13
N CYS A 42 -8.14 -8.56 0.37
CA CYS A 42 -7.43 -8.33 -0.89
C CYS A 42 -8.34 -7.62 -1.89
N PRO A 43 -7.89 -6.51 -2.46
CA PRO A 43 -8.74 -5.78 -3.40
C PRO A 43 -8.94 -6.48 -4.73
N LEU A 44 -8.17 -7.52 -5.00
CA LEU A 44 -8.27 -8.26 -6.26
C LEU A 44 -9.16 -9.49 -6.15
N CYS A 45 -9.04 -10.24 -5.05
CA CYS A 45 -9.78 -11.49 -4.93
C CYS A 45 -10.79 -11.51 -3.79
N ASN A 46 -10.81 -10.45 -2.96
CA ASN A 46 -11.76 -10.33 -1.85
C ASN A 46 -11.63 -11.43 -0.80
N GLU A 47 -10.40 -11.89 -0.58
CA GLU A 47 -10.12 -12.90 0.44
C GLU A 47 -9.15 -12.35 1.46
N PHE A 48 -9.19 -12.92 2.67
CA PHE A 48 -8.31 -12.50 3.76
C PHE A 48 -7.04 -13.35 3.86
N GLN A 49 -6.69 -14.07 2.81
CA GLN A 49 -5.44 -14.82 2.78
C GLN A 49 -4.29 -13.88 2.47
N THR A 50 -4.08 -12.94 3.37
CA THR A 50 -3.13 -11.85 3.16
C THR A 50 -2.32 -11.65 4.42
N ALA A 51 -1.21 -10.95 4.30
CA ALA A 51 -0.41 -10.54 5.45
C ALA A 51 0.46 -9.37 5.03
N THR A 52 0.83 -8.55 6.00
CA THR A 52 1.80 -7.50 5.75
C THR A 52 3.09 -7.85 6.45
N LYS A 53 4.19 -7.29 5.96
CA LYS A 53 5.50 -7.49 6.55
C LYS A 53 6.12 -6.12 6.75
N SER A 54 6.20 -5.68 8.00
CA SER A 54 6.68 -4.33 8.30
C SER A 54 8.14 -4.15 7.92
N LYS A 55 8.93 -5.21 8.00
CA LYS A 55 10.35 -5.12 7.69
C LYS A 55 10.59 -4.70 6.24
N THR A 56 9.79 -5.19 5.32
CA THR A 56 9.91 -4.83 3.91
C THR A 56 8.85 -3.83 3.47
N ASN A 57 7.90 -3.55 4.35
CA ASN A 57 6.76 -2.68 4.07
C ASN A 57 5.98 -3.13 2.84
N LEU A 58 5.75 -4.43 2.75
CA LEU A 58 4.99 -5.03 1.66
C LEU A 58 3.75 -5.71 2.20
N ALA A 59 2.73 -5.75 1.38
CA ALA A 59 1.54 -6.55 1.61
C ALA A 59 1.55 -7.70 0.61
N ARG A 60 1.06 -8.85 1.04
CA ARG A 60 1.02 -10.00 0.15
C ARG A 60 -0.33 -10.68 0.22
N CYS A 61 -0.88 -11.04 -0.92
CA CYS A 61 -2.03 -11.92 -1.00
C CYS A 61 -1.52 -13.30 -1.43
N PHE A 62 -1.71 -14.27 -0.54
CA PHE A 62 -1.23 -15.63 -0.82
C PHE A 62 -2.10 -16.33 -1.85
N ARG A 63 -3.36 -15.93 -1.93
CA ARG A 63 -4.24 -16.50 -2.96
C ARG A 63 -3.87 -16.01 -4.35
N CYS A 64 -3.63 -14.70 -4.49
CA CYS A 64 -3.22 -14.12 -5.77
C CYS A 64 -1.74 -14.33 -6.05
N GLN A 65 -0.97 -14.72 -5.03
CA GLN A 65 0.48 -14.88 -5.11
C GLN A 65 1.15 -13.59 -5.60
N ARG A 66 0.72 -12.46 -5.02
CA ARG A 66 1.23 -11.14 -5.39
C ARG A 66 1.65 -10.36 -4.17
N ASN A 67 2.72 -9.60 -4.35
CA ASN A 67 3.15 -8.60 -3.37
C ASN A 67 2.71 -7.23 -3.84
N PHE A 68 2.38 -6.37 -2.88
CA PHE A 68 1.99 -4.99 -3.16
C PHE A 68 2.82 -4.08 -2.29
N ASN A 69 3.41 -3.05 -2.87
CA ASN A 69 3.96 -1.97 -2.07
C ASN A 69 2.87 -0.90 -1.89
N THR A 70 3.22 0.21 -1.25
CA THR A 70 2.23 1.26 -1.00
C THR A 70 1.65 1.82 -2.28
N ILE A 71 2.50 2.00 -3.29
CA ILE A 71 2.05 2.54 -4.57
C ILE A 71 1.07 1.58 -5.25
N ASP A 72 1.42 0.29 -5.24
CA ASP A 72 0.53 -0.73 -5.82
C ASP A 72 -0.82 -0.73 -5.15
N MET A 73 -0.84 -0.66 -3.82
CA MET A 73 -2.10 -0.70 -3.08
C MET A 73 -3.01 0.47 -3.44
N VAL A 74 -2.45 1.66 -3.51
CA VAL A 74 -3.23 2.84 -3.84
C VAL A 74 -3.78 2.76 -5.25
N ILE A 75 -2.94 2.36 -6.19
CA ILE A 75 -3.35 2.26 -7.59
C ILE A 75 -4.50 1.28 -7.74
N ILE A 76 -4.39 0.11 -7.13
CA ILE A 76 -5.40 -0.93 -7.26
C ILE A 76 -6.68 -0.54 -6.52
N CYS A 77 -6.56 -0.06 -5.29
CA CYS A 77 -7.75 0.23 -4.48
C CYS A 77 -8.53 1.42 -4.96
N LYS A 78 -7.86 2.42 -5.50
CA LYS A 78 -8.53 3.65 -5.93
C LYS A 78 -8.66 3.77 -7.44
N GLY A 79 -8.17 2.78 -8.19
CA GLY A 79 -8.26 2.83 -9.64
C GLY A 79 -7.51 3.99 -10.26
N LEU A 80 -6.33 4.29 -9.72
CA LEU A 80 -5.55 5.43 -10.17
C LEU A 80 -4.45 5.00 -11.11
N ARG A 81 -3.98 5.96 -11.90
CA ARG A 81 -2.76 5.75 -12.68
C ARG A 81 -1.56 5.95 -11.76
N PHE A 82 -0.38 5.55 -12.24
CA PHE A 82 0.84 5.60 -11.44
C PHE A 82 1.10 7.02 -10.89
N VAL A 83 1.04 8.01 -11.76
CA VAL A 83 1.30 9.40 -11.34
C VAL A 83 0.30 9.85 -10.28
N GLU A 84 -0.97 9.50 -10.47
CA GLU A 84 -2.01 9.86 -9.52
C GLU A 84 -1.79 9.17 -8.17
N GLY A 85 -1.39 7.90 -8.20
CA GLY A 85 -1.11 7.17 -6.97
C GLY A 85 0.07 7.76 -6.23
N VAL A 86 1.12 8.13 -6.95
CA VAL A 86 2.30 8.75 -6.34
C VAL A 86 1.91 10.07 -5.69
N ASN A 87 1.12 10.88 -6.37
CA ASN A 87 0.70 12.18 -5.82
C ASN A 87 -0.18 12.00 -4.59
N TYR A 88 -1.04 10.99 -4.59
CA TYR A 88 -1.86 10.69 -3.43
C TYR A 88 -0.99 10.36 -2.21
N LEU A 89 0.02 9.51 -2.42
CA LEU A 89 0.91 9.13 -1.33
C LEU A 89 1.76 10.30 -0.86
N LYS A 90 2.15 11.18 -1.76
CA LYS A 90 2.89 12.38 -1.36
C LYS A 90 2.06 13.23 -0.40
N THR A 91 0.76 13.33 -0.65
CA THR A 91 -0.13 14.07 0.21
C THR A 91 -0.16 13.45 1.62
N ILE A 92 -0.24 12.13 1.68
CA ILE A 92 -0.22 11.43 2.97
C ILE A 92 1.10 11.67 3.69
N LEU A 93 2.20 11.50 2.99
CA LEU A 93 3.53 11.64 3.59
C LEU A 93 3.74 13.05 4.13
N THR A 94 3.29 14.04 3.39
CA THR A 94 3.44 15.43 3.79
C THR A 94 2.58 15.76 5.02
N ASN A 95 1.39 15.20 5.09
CA ASN A 95 0.43 15.54 6.15
C ASN A 95 0.58 14.69 7.39
N CYS A 96 1.40 13.67 7.34
CA CYS A 96 1.60 12.79 8.48
C CYS A 96 2.67 13.31 9.43
N GLY A 97 3.08 14.52 9.24
CA GLY A 97 4.16 15.11 10.02
C GLY A 97 3.92 15.14 11.50
#